data_33ce7e60203bb9d6ea16f98557e2dd1e
#
_entry.id   33ce7e60203bb9d6ea16f98557e2dd1e
#
_cell.length_a   1.000
_cell.length_b   1.000
_cell.length_c   1.000
_cell.angle_alpha   90.00
_cell.angle_beta   90.00
_cell.angle_gamma   90.00
#
_symmetry.space_group_name_H-M   'P 1'
#
loop_
_entity.id
_entity.type
_entity.pdbx_description
1 polymer ?
#
loop_
_entity_poly.entity_id
_entity_poly.type
_entity_poly.pdbx_seq_one_letter_code
_entity_poly.pdbx_strand_id
1 'polypeptide(L)'
;MKTTTKNFLMLAIALPMAVTVTSCSKDDEDPAPVVDKSSVLVTHASPDAPGVDLLVDGAKVNTAALEFPNNTGYLSVNSGTRNIKVNVTGTSTTVINADLPLVKNTSYSIFAVNTVANIEPLVIEDVPKPQWEPKARV
;
A
#
# COMPACT_ATOMS: atom_id res chain seq x y z
N MET A 1 -39.61 -51.67 18.08
CA MET A 1 -40.75 -52.45 17.55
C MET A 1 -40.85 -52.18 16.05
N LYS A 2 -40.62 -53.23 15.25
CA LYS A 2 -41.15 -53.55 13.93
C LYS A 2 -40.88 -52.54 12.80
N THR A 3 -39.90 -52.88 11.93
CA THR A 3 -40.09 -53.67 10.69
C THR A 3 -41.11 -53.03 9.76
N THR A 4 -40.80 -52.80 8.49
CA THR A 4 -40.79 -53.78 7.39
C THR A 4 -40.44 -53.04 6.09
N THR A 5 -39.37 -53.36 5.42
CA THR A 5 -39.23 -54.16 4.23
C THR A 5 -40.23 -53.91 3.06
N LYS A 6 -39.67 -53.73 1.95
CA LYS A 6 -39.77 -54.46 0.68
C LYS A 6 -39.85 -53.56 -0.52
N ASN A 7 -38.83 -53.66 -1.31
CA ASN A 7 -38.76 -54.36 -2.61
C ASN A 7 -39.56 -53.73 -3.74
N PHE A 8 -38.91 -53.54 -4.80
CA PHE A 8 -38.92 -54.27 -6.08
C PHE A 8 -38.83 -53.26 -7.24
N LEU A 9 -37.84 -53.38 -7.95
CA LEU A 9 -37.55 -54.05 -9.21
C LEU A 9 -37.68 -53.15 -10.45
N MET A 10 -36.62 -53.19 -11.16
CA MET A 10 -36.42 -53.21 -12.63
C MET A 10 -36.71 -52.02 -13.51
N LEU A 11 -35.67 -51.71 -14.20
CA LEU A 11 -35.49 -51.74 -15.63
C LEU A 11 -35.95 -50.51 -16.43
N ALA A 12 -35.00 -49.82 -16.89
CA ALA A 12 -34.90 -49.54 -18.32
C ALA A 12 -33.70 -48.63 -18.62
N ILE A 13 -32.86 -49.15 -19.43
CA ILE A 13 -31.75 -48.53 -20.15
C ILE A 13 -32.28 -47.39 -21.02
N ALA A 14 -31.81 -46.22 -20.82
CA ALA A 14 -31.74 -45.19 -21.84
C ALA A 14 -30.50 -44.32 -21.63
N LEU A 15 -29.48 -44.54 -22.43
CA LEU A 15 -28.39 -43.57 -22.62
C LEU A 15 -28.96 -42.33 -23.32
N PRO A 16 -28.75 -41.16 -22.80
CA PRO A 16 -28.56 -40.02 -23.63
C PRO A 16 -27.09 -39.61 -23.61
N MET A 17 -26.50 -39.54 -24.75
CA MET A 17 -25.26 -38.92 -25.11
C MET A 17 -25.18 -37.51 -24.49
N ALA A 18 -24.44 -37.36 -23.40
CA ALA A 18 -24.14 -36.04 -22.88
C ALA A 18 -23.09 -35.39 -23.76
N VAL A 19 -23.54 -34.47 -24.60
CA VAL A 19 -22.69 -33.49 -25.27
C VAL A 19 -22.12 -32.60 -24.16
N THR A 20 -20.88 -32.83 -23.78
CA THR A 20 -20.13 -31.90 -22.94
C THR A 20 -19.74 -30.70 -23.79
N VAL A 21 -20.57 -29.67 -23.80
CA VAL A 21 -20.13 -28.34 -24.18
C VAL A 21 -19.16 -27.88 -23.12
N THR A 22 -17.87 -28.02 -23.41
CA THR A 22 -16.85 -27.29 -22.68
C THR A 22 -17.06 -25.82 -23.01
N SER A 23 -17.85 -25.15 -22.21
CA SER A 23 -17.88 -23.70 -22.14
C SER A 23 -16.49 -23.30 -21.63
N CYS A 24 -15.60 -22.86 -22.54
CA CYS A 24 -14.51 -22.01 -22.16
C CYS A 24 -15.14 -20.70 -21.69
N SER A 25 -15.38 -20.59 -20.40
CA SER A 25 -15.45 -19.29 -19.75
C SER A 25 -14.08 -18.68 -19.95
N LYS A 26 -13.95 -17.75 -20.92
CA LYS A 26 -12.98 -16.71 -20.81
C LYS A 26 -13.34 -15.99 -19.53
N ASP A 27 -12.58 -16.24 -18.49
CA ASP A 27 -12.50 -15.33 -17.39
C ASP A 27 -11.90 -14.06 -17.99
N ASP A 28 -12.77 -13.15 -18.42
CA ASP A 28 -12.45 -11.76 -18.57
C ASP A 28 -12.19 -11.27 -17.12
N GLU A 29 -11.02 -11.58 -16.60
CA GLU A 29 -10.48 -10.85 -15.48
C GLU A 29 -10.31 -9.42 -16.00
N ASP A 30 -11.29 -8.60 -15.65
CA ASP A 30 -11.18 -7.16 -15.78
C ASP A 30 -9.85 -6.77 -15.11
N PRO A 31 -8.88 -6.22 -15.86
CA PRO A 31 -7.57 -5.94 -15.27
C PRO A 31 -7.79 -5.06 -14.05
N ALA A 32 -7.33 -5.55 -12.88
CA ALA A 32 -7.44 -4.81 -11.63
C ALA A 32 -7.02 -3.34 -11.87
N PRO A 33 -7.76 -2.37 -11.38
CA PRO A 33 -7.50 -0.96 -11.66
C PRO A 33 -6.04 -0.66 -11.32
N VAL A 34 -5.28 -0.19 -12.31
CA VAL A 34 -3.89 0.21 -12.13
C VAL A 34 -3.89 1.43 -11.21
N VAL A 35 -3.56 1.22 -9.96
CA VAL A 35 -3.46 2.30 -8.99
C VAL A 35 -2.10 2.98 -9.20
N ASP A 36 -2.13 4.21 -9.66
CA ASP A 36 -0.93 5.04 -9.81
C ASP A 36 -0.20 5.19 -8.47
N LYS A 37 1.12 5.13 -8.49
CA LYS A 37 1.97 5.17 -7.31
C LYS A 37 2.88 6.39 -7.30
N SER A 38 3.22 6.79 -6.08
CA SER A 38 4.26 7.77 -5.74
C SER A 38 5.23 7.12 -4.77
N SER A 39 6.40 7.68 -4.60
CA SER A 39 7.38 7.23 -3.61
C SER A 39 7.52 8.27 -2.51
N VAL A 40 7.49 7.86 -1.26
CA VAL A 40 7.60 8.76 -0.11
C VAL A 40 8.68 8.24 0.83
N LEU A 41 9.66 9.09 1.15
CA LEU A 41 10.66 8.87 2.17
C LEU A 41 10.38 9.79 3.34
N VAL A 42 10.34 9.24 4.55
CA VAL A 42 10.15 10.05 5.77
C VAL A 42 11.38 9.97 6.63
N THR A 43 11.93 11.12 7.00
CA THR A 43 13.10 11.25 7.86
C THR A 43 12.71 11.89 9.19
N HIS A 44 13.11 11.23 10.28
CA HIS A 44 13.00 11.80 11.62
C HIS A 44 14.15 12.77 11.87
N ALA A 45 13.89 14.06 11.75
CA ALA A 45 14.89 15.13 11.89
C ALA A 45 14.67 16.01 13.14
N SER A 46 13.93 15.50 14.13
CA SER A 46 13.67 16.16 15.41
C SER A 46 14.48 15.46 16.52
N PRO A 47 15.59 16.03 17.01
CA PRO A 47 16.54 15.33 17.88
C PRO A 47 16.03 15.08 19.30
N ASP A 48 15.01 15.82 19.74
CA ASP A 48 14.41 15.71 21.08
C ASP A 48 13.06 14.98 21.08
N ALA A 49 12.57 14.57 19.90
CA ALA A 49 11.34 13.81 19.79
C ALA A 49 11.59 12.31 20.00
N PRO A 50 10.65 11.60 20.63
CA PRO A 50 10.74 10.15 20.77
C PRO A 50 10.56 9.46 19.40
N GLY A 51 10.84 8.16 19.35
CA GLY A 51 10.56 7.34 18.18
C GLY A 51 9.11 7.46 17.73
N VAL A 52 8.87 7.40 16.42
CA VAL A 52 7.54 7.65 15.85
C VAL A 52 7.07 6.50 14.95
N ASP A 53 5.74 6.40 14.83
CA ASP A 53 5.03 5.53 13.90
C ASP A 53 4.46 6.38 12.77
N LEU A 54 4.76 5.97 11.52
CA LEU A 54 4.22 6.61 10.33
C LEU A 54 2.96 5.91 9.88
N LEU A 55 1.90 6.68 9.65
CA LEU A 55 0.65 6.19 9.10
C LEU A 55 0.34 6.91 7.78
N VAL A 56 -0.13 6.14 6.82
CA VAL A 56 -0.67 6.66 5.55
C VAL A 56 -2.13 6.24 5.45
N ASP A 57 -3.02 7.18 5.30
CA ASP A 57 -4.48 6.97 5.31
C ASP A 57 -4.95 6.15 6.54
N GLY A 58 -4.31 6.36 7.69
CA GLY A 58 -4.60 5.66 8.94
C GLY A 58 -3.95 4.29 9.10
N ALA A 59 -3.29 3.75 8.07
CA ALA A 59 -2.57 2.48 8.15
C ALA A 59 -1.10 2.71 8.49
N LYS A 60 -0.59 2.02 9.54
CA LYS A 60 0.83 2.08 9.90
C LYS A 60 1.67 1.41 8.80
N VAL A 61 2.71 2.09 8.33
CA VAL A 61 3.56 1.65 7.21
C VAL A 61 5.00 1.32 7.60
N ASN A 62 5.47 1.74 8.77
CA ASN A 62 6.77 1.33 9.30
C ASN A 62 6.63 0.13 10.24
N THR A 63 7.57 -0.81 10.18
CA THR A 63 7.58 -2.04 10.98
C THR A 63 8.19 -1.83 12.36
N ALA A 64 9.12 -0.89 12.49
CA ALA A 64 9.79 -0.51 13.74
C ALA A 64 9.64 1.00 13.96
N ALA A 65 9.79 1.46 15.20
CA ALA A 65 9.83 2.87 15.51
C ALA A 65 10.87 3.59 14.65
N LEU A 66 10.49 4.72 14.06
CA LEU A 66 11.41 5.59 13.35
C LEU A 66 12.04 6.56 14.36
N GLU A 67 13.30 6.37 14.64
CA GLU A 67 14.05 7.19 15.61
C GLU A 67 14.96 8.19 14.89
N PHE A 68 15.26 9.31 15.56
CA PHE A 68 16.27 10.27 15.09
C PHE A 68 17.65 9.59 15.00
N PRO A 69 18.44 9.81 13.95
CA PRO A 69 18.20 10.57 12.71
C PRO A 69 17.82 9.70 11.49
N ASN A 70 17.13 8.59 11.72
CA ASN A 70 16.84 7.59 10.69
C ASN A 70 15.74 8.03 9.72
N ASN A 71 15.59 7.27 8.62
CA ASN A 71 14.52 7.41 7.65
C ASN A 71 13.90 6.05 7.29
N THR A 72 12.75 6.09 6.65
CA THR A 72 11.99 4.88 6.25
C THR A 72 12.53 4.20 4.99
N GLY A 73 13.44 4.85 4.24
CA GLY A 73 13.61 4.54 2.84
C GLY A 73 12.39 4.98 2.03
N TYR A 74 12.42 4.77 0.71
CA TYR A 74 11.27 5.09 -0.15
C TYR A 74 10.18 4.03 -0.02
N LEU A 75 9.00 4.47 0.40
CA LEU A 75 7.79 3.68 0.51
C LEU A 75 6.91 3.94 -0.72
N SER A 76 6.38 2.88 -1.33
CA SER A 76 5.43 3.00 -2.44
C SER A 76 4.03 3.28 -1.90
N VAL A 77 3.49 4.44 -2.21
CA VAL A 77 2.19 4.94 -1.75
C VAL A 77 1.29 5.23 -2.95
N ASN A 78 -0.02 5.05 -2.81
CA ASN A 78 -0.95 5.44 -3.87
C ASN A 78 -0.88 6.94 -4.10
N SER A 79 -0.89 7.37 -5.37
CA SER A 79 -0.95 8.79 -5.71
C SER A 79 -2.32 9.41 -5.38
N GLY A 80 -2.44 10.72 -5.53
CA GLY A 80 -3.59 11.50 -5.09
C GLY A 80 -3.38 12.09 -3.70
N THR A 81 -4.40 12.71 -3.14
CA THR A 81 -4.32 13.25 -1.78
C THR A 81 -4.27 12.13 -0.76
N ARG A 82 -3.19 12.07 0.02
CA ARG A 82 -2.98 11.06 1.07
C ARG A 82 -2.80 11.75 2.41
N ASN A 83 -3.46 11.20 3.42
CA ASN A 83 -3.25 11.67 4.78
C ASN A 83 -1.98 11.02 5.34
N ILE A 84 -0.98 11.83 5.64
CA ILE A 84 0.27 11.43 6.29
C ILE A 84 0.21 11.83 7.75
N LYS A 85 0.25 10.84 8.62
CA LYS A 85 0.18 11.05 10.06
C LYS A 85 1.40 10.43 10.73
N VAL A 86 1.95 11.14 11.71
CA VAL A 86 3.06 10.68 12.53
C VAL A 86 2.59 10.67 13.98
N ASN A 87 2.66 9.50 14.61
CA ASN A 87 2.31 9.32 16.01
C ASN A 87 3.55 8.99 16.84
N VAL A 88 3.56 9.34 18.10
CA VAL A 88 4.54 8.81 19.04
C VAL A 88 4.37 7.29 19.13
N THR A 89 5.47 6.55 18.96
CA THR A 89 5.45 5.09 18.94
C THR A 89 4.72 4.49 20.15
N GLY A 90 3.85 3.53 19.85
CA GLY A 90 3.07 2.82 20.88
C GLY A 90 1.95 3.64 21.50
N THR A 91 1.68 4.84 20.99
CA THR A 91 0.60 5.70 21.47
C THR A 91 -0.31 6.17 20.33
N SER A 92 -1.43 6.80 20.66
CA SER A 92 -2.28 7.50 19.71
C SER A 92 -1.97 9.01 19.62
N THR A 93 -0.92 9.47 20.27
CA THR A 93 -0.52 10.88 20.26
C THR A 93 0.04 11.23 18.89
N THR A 94 -0.68 12.07 18.16
CA THR A 94 -0.28 12.54 16.82
C THR A 94 0.56 13.80 16.96
N VAL A 95 1.75 13.78 16.35
CA VAL A 95 2.67 14.92 16.30
C VAL A 95 2.65 15.61 14.93
N ILE A 96 2.33 14.91 13.87
CA ILE A 96 2.11 15.46 12.52
C ILE A 96 0.84 14.85 11.94
N ASN A 97 0.01 15.69 11.32
CA ASN A 97 -1.14 15.27 10.54
C ASN A 97 -1.30 16.21 9.35
N ALA A 98 -1.00 15.74 8.14
CA ALA A 98 -1.00 16.54 6.94
C ALA A 98 -1.59 15.77 5.75
N ASP A 99 -2.41 16.43 4.95
CA ASP A 99 -2.89 15.93 3.68
C ASP A 99 -1.95 16.39 2.56
N LEU A 100 -1.31 15.45 1.88
CA LEU A 100 -0.34 15.72 0.84
C LEU A 100 -0.85 15.28 -0.53
N PRO A 101 -0.84 16.17 -1.54
CA PRO A 101 -1.16 15.82 -2.92
C PRO A 101 0.06 15.13 -3.56
N LEU A 102 0.01 13.80 -3.65
CA LEU A 102 1.09 13.00 -4.23
C LEU A 102 0.84 12.78 -5.72
N VAL A 103 1.71 13.29 -6.56
CA VAL A 103 1.65 13.13 -8.01
C VAL A 103 2.21 11.76 -8.40
N LYS A 104 1.57 11.08 -9.35
CA LYS A 104 2.04 9.77 -9.84
C LYS A 104 3.46 9.84 -10.39
N ASN A 105 4.22 8.76 -10.19
CA ASN A 105 5.61 8.63 -10.64
C ASN A 105 6.56 9.71 -10.08
N THR A 106 6.17 10.36 -8.99
CA THR A 106 6.97 11.39 -8.31
C THR A 106 7.44 10.86 -6.96
N SER A 107 8.64 11.26 -6.57
CA SER A 107 9.23 10.95 -5.27
C SER A 107 9.19 12.18 -4.37
N TYR A 108 8.96 11.95 -3.10
CA TYR A 108 8.88 12.99 -2.07
C TYR A 108 9.75 12.60 -0.87
N SER A 109 10.50 13.56 -0.35
CA SER A 109 11.19 13.48 0.93
C SER A 109 10.47 14.35 1.95
N ILE A 110 10.03 13.74 3.05
CA ILE A 110 9.33 14.41 4.15
C ILE A 110 10.22 14.36 5.38
N PHE A 111 10.51 15.51 5.94
CA PHE A 111 11.33 15.62 7.15
C PHE A 111 10.45 16.09 8.32
N ALA A 112 10.42 15.32 9.40
CA ALA A 112 9.86 15.78 10.66
C ALA A 112 10.92 16.66 11.35
N VAL A 113 10.76 17.98 11.23
CA VAL A 113 11.76 18.97 11.71
C VAL A 113 11.32 19.69 12.96
N ASN A 114 12.22 20.47 13.52
CA ASN A 114 12.09 21.25 14.76
C ASN A 114 12.07 20.39 16.03
N THR A 115 11.78 21.00 17.17
CA THR A 115 11.65 20.31 18.46
C THR A 115 10.27 19.65 18.57
N VAL A 116 10.15 18.65 19.43
CA VAL A 116 8.88 17.90 19.63
C VAL A 116 7.69 18.81 19.95
N ALA A 117 7.93 19.95 20.64
CA ALA A 117 6.87 20.92 20.97
C ALA A 117 6.33 21.70 19.74
N ASN A 118 7.13 21.77 18.67
CA ASN A 118 6.83 22.55 17.44
C ASN A 118 7.15 21.73 16.19
N ILE A 119 7.01 20.42 16.27
CA ILE A 119 7.35 19.52 15.17
C ILE A 119 6.42 19.76 13.97
N GLU A 120 6.99 19.86 12.79
CA GLU A 120 6.26 20.09 11.54
C GLU A 120 6.85 19.28 10.39
N PRO A 121 6.07 18.98 9.34
CA PRO A 121 6.56 18.32 8.16
C PRO A 121 7.17 19.34 7.18
N LEU A 122 8.43 19.16 6.81
CA LEU A 122 9.03 19.79 5.64
C LEU A 122 8.96 18.81 4.47
N VAL A 123 8.18 19.14 3.44
CA VAL A 123 7.96 18.28 2.27
C VAL A 123 8.75 18.84 1.08
N ILE A 124 9.54 17.96 0.47
CA ILE A 124 10.34 18.26 -0.71
C ILE A 124 9.95 17.26 -1.81
N GLU A 125 9.67 17.77 -3.01
CA GLU A 125 9.55 16.96 -4.20
C GLU A 125 10.96 16.66 -4.73
N ASP A 126 11.29 15.37 -4.87
CA ASP A 126 12.61 14.95 -5.32
C ASP A 126 12.64 14.96 -6.83
N VAL A 127 13.23 15.99 -7.41
CA VAL A 127 13.48 16.05 -8.86
C VAL A 127 14.61 15.08 -9.22
N PRO A 128 14.43 14.21 -10.23
CA PRO A 128 15.53 13.39 -10.74
C PRO A 128 16.69 14.30 -11.12
N LYS A 129 17.88 14.03 -10.57
CA LYS A 129 19.08 14.75 -11.02
C LYS A 129 19.18 14.59 -12.54
N PRO A 130 19.34 15.70 -13.31
CA PRO A 130 19.64 15.58 -14.72
C PRO A 130 20.89 14.72 -14.84
N GLN A 131 20.78 13.63 -15.60
CA GLN A 131 21.94 12.81 -15.90
C GLN A 131 22.93 13.72 -16.66
N TRP A 132 24.08 13.99 -16.05
CA TRP A 132 25.19 14.59 -16.72
C TRP A 132 25.65 13.60 -17.79
N GLU A 133 25.14 13.76 -18.99
CA GLU A 133 25.79 13.16 -20.14
C GLU A 133 27.09 13.91 -20.36
N PRO A 134 28.27 13.29 -20.22
CA PRO A 134 29.51 13.91 -20.61
C PRO A 134 29.42 14.13 -22.12
N LYS A 135 29.22 15.41 -22.52
CA LYS A 135 29.29 15.79 -23.93
C LYS A 135 30.67 15.39 -24.42
N ALA A 136 30.74 14.31 -25.24
CA ALA A 136 31.97 13.93 -25.90
C ALA A 136 32.51 15.13 -26.61
N ARG A 137 33.69 15.61 -26.23
CA ARG A 137 34.44 16.61 -26.99
C ARG A 137 34.90 15.91 -28.25
N VAL A 138 34.40 16.40 -29.36
CA VAL A 138 34.94 16.13 -30.69
C VAL A 138 36.25 16.89 -30.85
#